data_a83fcd2246ab85a2f2c9c83810aed996
#
_entry.id   a83fcd2246ab85a2f2c9c83810aed996
#
_cell.length_a   1.000
_cell.length_b   1.000
_cell.length_c   1.000
_cell.angle_alpha   90.00
_cell.angle_beta   90.00
_cell.angle_gamma   90.00
#
_symmetry.space_group_name_H-M   'P 1'
#
loop_
_entity.id
_entity.type
_entity.pdbx_description
1 polymer ?
#
loop_
_entity_poly.entity_id
_entity_poly.type
_entity_poly.pdbx_seq_one_letter_code
_entity_poly.pdbx_strand_id
1 'polypeptide(L)'
;DANLIMCTVRGVVKKTPFEQYKNVRTTGLIAINLDEGDELKWIRMTTGDNEVVISTSQGQAIRFHERDARPMGRVSRGVRGIRLRADDRVIGMDVVDEHSSIFVISRYGYGKRTKVAQFTPHARGGVGIRSAVVNSKTGELVGVNTLSDNDEQEVIIISQNGHTIRLGLKDIPALGRATQGVRIMRMNDG
;
A
#
# COMPACT_ATOMS: atom_id res chain seq x y z
N ASP A 1 21.14 10.15 0.76
CA ASP A 1 21.41 8.95 -0.05
C ASP A 1 20.10 8.27 -0.40
N ALA A 2 19.82 8.11 -1.70
CA ALA A 2 18.59 7.52 -2.18
C ALA A 2 18.60 5.98 -2.01
N ASN A 3 17.49 5.44 -1.54
CA ASN A 3 17.25 4.01 -1.47
C ASN A 3 16.03 3.63 -2.30
N LEU A 4 15.95 2.36 -2.68
CA LEU A 4 14.71 1.75 -3.13
C LEU A 4 14.16 0.89 -2.00
N ILE A 5 12.92 1.15 -1.61
CA ILE A 5 12.16 0.26 -0.75
C ILE A 5 11.19 -0.54 -1.60
N MET A 6 11.17 -1.84 -1.40
CA MET A 6 10.39 -2.81 -2.15
C MET A 6 9.44 -3.54 -1.21
N CYS A 7 8.27 -3.90 -1.72
CA CYS A 7 7.31 -4.70 -0.96
C CYS A 7 6.71 -5.79 -1.84
N THR A 8 6.59 -6.98 -1.27
CA THR A 8 5.99 -8.14 -1.93
C THR A 8 4.54 -8.35 -1.50
N VAL A 9 3.81 -9.14 -2.29
CA VAL A 9 2.41 -9.51 -2.00
C VAL A 9 2.27 -10.23 -0.65
N ARG A 10 3.28 -10.98 -0.23
CA ARG A 10 3.29 -11.68 1.07
C ARG A 10 3.84 -10.86 2.24
N GLY A 11 4.13 -9.58 2.02
CA GLY A 11 4.47 -8.65 3.09
C GLY A 11 5.96 -8.61 3.46
N VAL A 12 6.83 -9.07 2.57
CA VAL A 12 8.28 -8.89 2.70
C VAL A 12 8.65 -7.49 2.20
N VAL A 13 9.51 -6.79 2.94
CA VAL A 13 10.07 -5.50 2.52
C VAL A 13 11.58 -5.59 2.42
N LYS A 14 12.15 -4.84 1.51
CA LYS A 14 13.58 -4.73 1.35
C LYS A 14 13.97 -3.31 0.99
N LYS A 15 14.97 -2.77 1.67
CA LYS A 15 15.57 -1.50 1.33
C LYS A 15 16.99 -1.73 0.81
N THR A 16 17.28 -1.20 -0.37
CA THR A 16 18.59 -1.31 -1.02
C THR A 16 19.04 0.06 -1.52
N PRO A 17 20.30 0.45 -1.30
CA PRO A 17 20.81 1.70 -1.86
C PRO A 17 20.63 1.73 -3.38
N PHE A 18 20.13 2.85 -3.89
CA PHE A 18 19.85 3.03 -5.32
C PHE A 18 21.08 2.82 -6.21
N GLU A 19 22.26 3.13 -5.68
CA GLU A 19 23.56 2.91 -6.37
C GLU A 19 23.72 1.50 -6.92
N GLN A 20 23.17 0.49 -6.23
CA GLN A 20 23.29 -0.91 -6.64
C GLN A 20 22.48 -1.25 -7.90
N TYR A 21 21.60 -0.34 -8.34
CA TYR A 21 20.76 -0.52 -9.53
C TYR A 21 21.17 0.35 -10.72
N LYS A 22 22.20 1.20 -10.58
CA LYS A 22 22.60 2.14 -11.64
C LYS A 22 23.12 1.47 -12.92
N ASN A 23 23.77 0.32 -12.79
CA ASN A 23 24.40 -0.38 -13.91
C ASN A 23 23.56 -1.59 -14.35
N VAL A 24 22.38 -1.32 -14.90
CA VAL A 24 21.52 -2.37 -15.45
C VAL A 24 22.09 -2.83 -16.81
N ARG A 25 22.34 -4.13 -16.94
CA ARG A 25 22.75 -4.75 -18.19
C ARG A 25 21.52 -5.06 -19.05
N THR A 26 21.73 -5.28 -20.35
CA THR A 26 20.65 -5.68 -21.28
C THR A 26 19.94 -6.97 -20.87
N THR A 27 20.64 -7.87 -20.19
CA THR A 27 20.09 -9.10 -19.59
C THR A 27 19.31 -8.87 -18.28
N GLY A 28 19.24 -7.61 -17.81
CA GLY A 28 18.64 -7.26 -16.51
C GLY A 28 19.57 -7.60 -15.34
N LEU A 29 19.08 -7.36 -14.14
CA LEU A 29 19.72 -7.76 -12.91
C LEU A 29 18.68 -8.18 -11.87
N ILE A 30 19.09 -9.06 -10.95
CA ILE A 30 18.25 -9.49 -9.86
C ILE A 30 18.06 -8.31 -8.89
N ALA A 31 16.79 -7.94 -8.66
CA ALA A 31 16.45 -6.86 -7.75
C ALA A 31 16.19 -7.34 -6.32
N ILE A 32 15.70 -8.56 -6.16
CA ILE A 32 15.34 -9.17 -4.89
C ILE A 32 15.35 -10.69 -5.05
N ASN A 33 15.68 -11.42 -3.98
CA ASN A 33 15.50 -12.86 -3.92
C ASN A 33 14.12 -13.16 -3.31
N LEU A 34 13.17 -13.55 -4.17
CA LEU A 34 11.79 -13.84 -3.76
C LEU A 34 11.66 -15.24 -3.17
N ASP A 35 10.79 -15.37 -2.16
CA ASP A 35 10.31 -16.66 -1.71
C ASP A 35 9.44 -17.32 -2.78
N GLU A 36 9.39 -18.66 -2.77
CA GLU A 36 8.56 -19.41 -3.69
C GLU A 36 7.08 -18.96 -3.59
N GLY A 37 6.51 -18.61 -4.74
CA GLY A 37 5.12 -18.17 -4.85
C GLY A 37 4.85 -16.73 -4.41
N ASP A 38 5.88 -15.95 -4.04
CA ASP A 38 5.73 -14.52 -3.76
C ASP A 38 5.98 -13.67 -5.01
N GLU A 39 5.51 -12.44 -4.98
CA GLU A 39 5.65 -11.47 -6.08
C GLU A 39 6.09 -10.10 -5.55
N LEU A 40 7.05 -9.47 -6.22
CA LEU A 40 7.39 -8.07 -6.01
C LEU A 40 6.41 -7.18 -6.79
N LYS A 41 5.68 -6.31 -6.09
CA LYS A 41 4.71 -5.43 -6.74
C LYS A 41 4.92 -3.94 -6.52
N TRP A 42 5.52 -3.54 -5.41
CA TRP A 42 5.67 -2.12 -5.09
C TRP A 42 7.12 -1.76 -4.87
N ILE A 43 7.53 -0.67 -5.51
CA ILE A 43 8.87 -0.11 -5.38
C ILE A 43 8.72 1.41 -5.25
N ARG A 44 9.37 1.99 -4.26
CA ARG A 44 9.41 3.44 -4.05
C ARG A 44 10.82 3.91 -3.76
N MET A 45 11.17 5.10 -4.22
CA MET A 45 12.38 5.78 -3.78
C MET A 45 12.17 6.40 -2.41
N THR A 46 13.18 6.30 -1.56
CA THR A 46 13.21 6.91 -0.23
C THR A 46 14.52 7.66 -0.01
N THR A 47 14.52 8.57 0.94
CA THR A 47 15.65 9.45 1.22
C THR A 47 16.42 9.07 2.48
N GLY A 48 15.98 8.04 3.20
CA GLY A 48 16.51 7.62 4.50
C GLY A 48 15.67 8.05 5.69
N ASP A 49 14.78 9.01 5.51
CA ASP A 49 13.94 9.58 6.58
C ASP A 49 12.44 9.57 6.21
N ASN A 50 12.00 8.55 5.51
CA ASN A 50 10.61 8.43 5.11
C ASN A 50 9.84 7.43 5.99
N GLU A 51 8.55 7.68 6.11
CA GLU A 51 7.59 6.71 6.64
C GLU A 51 6.89 5.98 5.52
N VAL A 52 6.52 4.75 5.79
CA VAL A 52 5.92 3.82 4.84
C VAL A 52 4.65 3.25 5.44
N VAL A 53 3.61 3.08 4.62
CA VAL A 53 2.40 2.34 4.97
C VAL A 53 2.26 1.14 4.04
N ILE A 54 2.01 -0.02 4.61
CA ILE A 54 1.63 -1.24 3.89
C ILE A 54 0.17 -1.54 4.23
N SER A 55 -0.64 -1.79 3.21
CA SER A 55 -2.08 -2.06 3.35
C SER A 55 -2.43 -3.45 2.81
N THR A 56 -3.40 -4.10 3.44
CA THR A 56 -3.81 -5.46 3.09
C THR A 56 -5.25 -5.57 2.62
N SER A 57 -5.58 -6.64 1.91
CA SER A 57 -6.91 -6.91 1.37
C SER A 57 -7.98 -7.09 2.45
N GLN A 58 -7.61 -7.58 3.63
CA GLN A 58 -8.53 -7.78 4.75
C GLN A 58 -8.63 -6.57 5.69
N GLY A 59 -8.14 -5.41 5.25
CA GLY A 59 -8.34 -4.16 5.96
C GLY A 59 -7.39 -3.92 7.12
N GLN A 60 -6.18 -4.44 7.05
CA GLN A 60 -5.09 -4.10 7.96
C GLN A 60 -4.12 -3.13 7.29
N ALA A 61 -3.45 -2.31 8.07
CA ALA A 61 -2.34 -1.48 7.62
C ALA A 61 -1.31 -1.31 8.72
N ILE A 62 -0.05 -1.18 8.31
CA ILE A 62 1.05 -0.88 9.21
C ILE A 62 1.81 0.34 8.70
N ARG A 63 2.05 1.30 9.59
CA ARG A 63 2.88 2.47 9.34
C ARG A 63 4.17 2.32 10.14
N PHE A 64 5.31 2.41 9.47
CA PHE A 64 6.62 2.35 10.11
C PHE A 64 7.64 3.26 9.42
N HIS A 65 8.70 3.62 10.14
CA HIS A 65 9.78 4.39 9.58
C HIS A 65 10.74 3.50 8.79
N GLU A 66 11.20 3.95 7.63
CA GLU A 66 12.08 3.16 6.75
C GLU A 66 13.40 2.71 7.41
N ARG A 67 13.86 3.39 8.47
CA ARG A 67 15.04 2.98 9.26
C ARG A 67 14.88 1.62 9.92
N ASP A 68 13.64 1.16 10.14
CA ASP A 68 13.35 -0.16 10.71
C ASP A 68 13.70 -1.29 9.72
N ALA A 69 13.81 -0.98 8.43
CA ALA A 69 14.34 -1.86 7.41
C ALA A 69 15.78 -1.44 7.11
N ARG A 70 16.75 -2.16 7.64
CA ARG A 70 18.16 -1.88 7.36
C ARG A 70 18.47 -2.06 5.87
N PRO A 71 19.36 -1.23 5.29
CA PRO A 71 19.80 -1.43 3.92
C PRO A 71 20.43 -2.80 3.69
N MET A 72 20.07 -3.43 2.57
CA MET A 72 20.55 -4.77 2.17
C MET A 72 21.00 -4.74 0.71
N GLY A 73 21.79 -5.75 0.31
CA GLY A 73 22.21 -5.94 -1.07
C GLY A 73 21.06 -6.37 -1.99
N ARG A 74 21.24 -6.18 -3.30
CA ARG A 74 20.24 -6.51 -4.33
C ARG A 74 19.71 -7.93 -4.26
N VAL A 75 20.59 -8.89 -4.06
CA VAL A 75 20.24 -10.33 -4.06
C VAL A 75 19.69 -10.82 -2.72
N SER A 76 19.47 -9.93 -1.77
CA SER A 76 18.90 -10.27 -0.48
C SER A 76 17.40 -10.55 -0.59
N ARG A 77 16.89 -11.35 0.32
CA ARG A 77 15.49 -11.71 0.46
C ARG A 77 14.63 -10.59 1.05
N GLY A 78 15.19 -9.81 1.94
CA GLY A 78 14.46 -8.80 2.71
C GLY A 78 14.04 -9.29 4.08
N VAL A 79 13.16 -8.50 4.71
CA VAL A 79 12.65 -8.73 6.07
C VAL A 79 11.14 -8.61 6.07
N ARG A 80 10.50 -9.12 7.11
CA ARG A 80 9.05 -8.98 7.26
C ARG A 80 8.66 -7.52 7.45
N GLY A 81 7.81 -7.01 6.55
CA GLY A 81 7.20 -5.69 6.66
C GLY A 81 5.92 -5.72 7.48
N ILE A 82 5.05 -6.66 7.18
CA ILE A 82 3.79 -6.91 7.88
C ILE A 82 3.60 -8.41 8.07
N ARG A 83 2.99 -8.79 9.20
CA ARG A 83 2.54 -10.17 9.42
C ARG A 83 1.12 -10.30 8.92
N LEU A 84 0.95 -11.03 7.83
CA LEU A 84 -0.37 -11.31 7.27
C LEU A 84 -1.12 -12.35 8.09
N ARG A 85 -2.43 -12.14 8.25
CA ARG A 85 -3.36 -13.16 8.72
C ARG A 85 -3.61 -14.18 7.62
N ALA A 86 -4.26 -15.31 7.97
CA ALA A 86 -4.66 -16.30 6.99
C ALA A 86 -5.52 -15.67 5.89
N ASP A 87 -5.28 -16.06 4.64
CA ASP A 87 -5.99 -15.60 3.45
C ASP A 87 -5.88 -14.09 3.15
N ASP A 88 -4.93 -13.40 3.80
CA ASP A 88 -4.67 -11.99 3.53
C ASP A 88 -3.46 -11.83 2.59
N ARG A 89 -3.40 -10.68 1.94
CA ARG A 89 -2.28 -10.27 1.09
C ARG A 89 -2.11 -8.75 1.13
N VAL A 90 -0.92 -8.31 0.83
CA VAL A 90 -0.65 -6.88 0.62
C VAL A 90 -1.32 -6.45 -0.68
N ILE A 91 -1.96 -5.29 -0.66
CA ILE A 91 -2.56 -4.64 -1.83
C ILE A 91 -1.91 -3.30 -2.16
N GLY A 92 -1.03 -2.80 -1.33
CA GLY A 92 -0.29 -1.58 -1.59
C GLY A 92 0.76 -1.27 -0.55
N MET A 93 1.77 -0.54 -0.97
CA MET A 93 2.79 0.07 -0.14
C MET A 93 3.11 1.44 -0.72
N ASP A 94 3.20 2.44 0.13
CA ASP A 94 3.60 3.77 -0.30
C ASP A 94 4.37 4.52 0.78
N VAL A 95 5.11 5.52 0.33
CA VAL A 95 5.73 6.52 1.21
C VAL A 95 4.66 7.54 1.58
N VAL A 96 4.60 7.88 2.85
CA VAL A 96 3.56 8.75 3.40
C VAL A 96 4.17 9.85 4.28
N ASP A 97 3.40 10.89 4.48
CA ASP A 97 3.61 11.91 5.51
C ASP A 97 2.33 12.13 6.32
N GLU A 98 2.42 12.89 7.40
CA GLU A 98 1.29 13.13 8.30
C GLU A 98 0.13 13.91 7.68
N HIS A 99 0.39 14.63 6.59
CA HIS A 99 -0.61 15.41 5.88
C HIS A 99 -1.32 14.61 4.79
N SER A 100 -0.84 13.41 4.49
CA SER A 100 -1.44 12.52 3.50
C SER A 100 -2.67 11.80 4.04
N SER A 101 -3.47 11.29 3.12
CA SER A 101 -4.58 10.37 3.40
C SER A 101 -4.38 9.06 2.64
N ILE A 102 -4.88 7.98 3.21
CA ILE A 102 -4.94 6.68 2.56
C ILE A 102 -6.34 6.51 1.99
N PHE A 103 -6.45 6.44 0.67
CA PHE A 103 -7.66 6.05 -0.03
C PHE A 103 -7.71 4.54 -0.17
N VAL A 104 -8.84 3.93 0.15
CA VAL A 104 -9.09 2.51 -0.06
C VAL A 104 -10.40 2.31 -0.80
N ILE A 105 -10.44 1.27 -1.64
CA ILE A 105 -11.64 0.84 -2.35
C ILE A 105 -11.79 -0.67 -2.21
N SER A 106 -13.01 -1.13 -1.94
CA SER A 106 -13.35 -2.54 -1.84
C SER A 106 -13.88 -3.10 -3.16
N ARG A 107 -13.92 -4.43 -3.23
CA ARG A 107 -14.39 -5.17 -4.40
C ARG A 107 -15.79 -4.75 -4.86
N TYR A 108 -16.70 -4.47 -3.92
CA TYR A 108 -18.08 -4.08 -4.24
C TYR A 108 -18.30 -2.56 -4.24
N GLY A 109 -17.22 -1.77 -4.36
CA GLY A 109 -17.30 -0.36 -4.63
C GLY A 109 -17.42 0.55 -3.40
N TYR A 110 -17.13 0.05 -2.20
CA TYR A 110 -17.07 0.85 -0.98
C TYR A 110 -15.69 1.47 -0.83
N GLY A 111 -15.65 2.74 -0.54
CA GLY A 111 -14.39 3.47 -0.40
C GLY A 111 -14.46 4.61 0.59
N LYS A 112 -13.30 5.07 0.96
CA LYS A 112 -13.07 6.20 1.86
C LYS A 112 -11.63 6.65 1.78
N ARG A 113 -11.34 7.80 2.36
CA ARG A 113 -9.97 8.20 2.72
C ARG A 113 -9.86 8.34 4.24
N THR A 114 -8.72 7.96 4.77
CA THR A 114 -8.40 8.09 6.18
C THR A 114 -7.08 8.81 6.32
N LYS A 115 -7.00 9.82 7.17
CA LYS A 115 -5.76 10.57 7.38
C LYS A 115 -4.65 9.66 7.91
N VAL A 116 -3.45 9.78 7.37
CA VAL A 116 -2.28 9.03 7.80
C VAL A 116 -1.99 9.24 9.30
N ALA A 117 -2.28 10.43 9.82
CA ALA A 117 -2.13 10.72 11.25
C ALA A 117 -2.93 9.78 12.17
N GLN A 118 -3.99 9.13 11.68
CA GLN A 118 -4.75 8.12 12.44
C GLN A 118 -4.07 6.75 12.51
N PHE A 119 -3.04 6.52 11.72
CA PHE A 119 -2.23 5.31 11.76
C PHE A 119 -1.00 5.57 12.63
N THR A 120 -1.04 5.12 13.88
CA THR A 120 0.10 5.26 14.79
C THR A 120 1.30 4.51 14.26
N PRO A 121 2.49 5.14 14.14
CA PRO A 121 3.70 4.45 13.75
C PRO A 121 4.03 3.29 14.70
N HIS A 122 4.37 2.14 14.14
CA HIS A 122 4.83 0.95 14.85
C HIS A 122 6.14 0.45 14.26
N ALA A 123 6.79 -0.48 14.93
CA ALA A 123 7.86 -1.22 14.32
C ALA A 123 7.32 -2.11 13.20
N ARG A 124 8.11 -2.30 12.12
CA ARG A 124 7.75 -3.22 11.04
C ARG A 124 7.53 -4.64 11.55
N GLY A 125 6.84 -5.44 10.77
CA GLY A 125 6.72 -6.89 10.99
C GLY A 125 5.60 -7.32 11.92
N GLY A 126 4.84 -6.39 12.49
CA GLY A 126 3.62 -6.68 13.23
C GLY A 126 2.41 -6.92 12.33
N VAL A 127 1.26 -7.21 12.94
CA VAL A 127 -0.01 -7.43 12.21
C VAL A 127 -0.66 -6.14 11.71
N GLY A 128 -0.16 -4.99 12.14
CA GLY A 128 -0.77 -3.69 11.85
C GLY A 128 -2.04 -3.44 12.66
N ILE A 129 -2.75 -2.41 12.23
CA ILE A 129 -4.02 -2.00 12.83
C ILE A 129 -5.10 -1.98 11.74
N ARG A 130 -6.36 -1.98 12.16
CA ARG A 130 -7.47 -1.92 11.22
C ARG A 130 -7.44 -0.62 10.41
N SER A 131 -7.51 -0.74 9.09
CA SER A 131 -7.63 0.38 8.16
C SER A 131 -9.06 0.53 7.62
N ALA A 132 -9.79 -0.57 7.50
CA ALA A 132 -11.18 -0.59 7.08
C ALA A 132 -11.90 -1.81 7.66
N VAL A 133 -13.22 -1.70 7.81
CA VAL A 133 -14.09 -2.84 8.07
C VAL A 133 -14.34 -3.55 6.75
N VAL A 134 -13.98 -4.83 6.68
CA VAL A 134 -14.21 -5.71 5.54
C VAL A 134 -15.24 -6.76 5.92
N ASN A 135 -16.28 -6.90 5.12
CA ASN A 135 -17.39 -7.84 5.33
C ASN A 135 -17.96 -8.31 3.99
N SER A 136 -19.00 -9.14 4.04
CA SER A 136 -19.65 -9.66 2.83
C SER A 136 -20.30 -8.57 1.97
N LYS A 137 -20.71 -7.46 2.55
CA LYS A 137 -21.32 -6.33 1.85
C LYS A 137 -20.28 -5.53 1.05
N THR A 138 -19.11 -5.32 1.61
CA THR A 138 -18.06 -4.53 0.97
C THR A 138 -17.17 -5.38 0.07
N GLY A 139 -16.97 -6.64 0.41
CA GLY A 139 -15.87 -7.46 -0.12
C GLY A 139 -14.52 -6.99 0.41
N GLU A 140 -13.47 -7.70 0.05
CA GLU A 140 -12.09 -7.34 0.38
C GLU A 140 -11.66 -6.01 -0.27
N LEU A 141 -10.67 -5.36 0.31
CA LEU A 141 -10.03 -4.21 -0.33
C LEU A 141 -9.26 -4.67 -1.56
N VAL A 142 -9.43 -3.97 -2.66
CA VAL A 142 -8.78 -4.27 -3.94
C VAL A 142 -7.89 -3.14 -4.45
N GLY A 143 -8.00 -1.97 -3.89
CA GLY A 143 -7.17 -0.83 -4.26
C GLY A 143 -6.84 0.05 -3.06
N VAL A 144 -5.65 0.62 -3.10
CA VAL A 144 -5.17 1.60 -2.12
C VAL A 144 -4.29 2.62 -2.83
N ASN A 145 -4.45 3.87 -2.47
CA ASN A 145 -3.59 4.97 -2.93
C ASN A 145 -3.35 5.96 -1.82
N THR A 146 -2.19 6.58 -1.83
CA THR A 146 -1.87 7.71 -0.97
C THR A 146 -2.26 8.99 -1.67
N LEU A 147 -3.04 9.82 -0.99
CA LEU A 147 -3.47 11.12 -1.47
C LEU A 147 -2.82 12.22 -0.64
N SER A 148 -2.25 13.22 -1.30
CA SER A 148 -1.82 14.45 -0.61
C SER A 148 -3.04 15.34 -0.33
N ASP A 149 -2.93 16.27 0.61
CA ASP A 149 -3.99 17.26 0.91
C ASP A 149 -4.15 18.32 -0.19
N ASN A 150 -3.72 18.03 -1.40
CA ASN A 150 -3.89 18.92 -2.55
C ASN A 150 -5.27 18.69 -3.17
N ASP A 151 -6.13 19.69 -3.11
CA ASP A 151 -7.50 19.66 -3.66
C ASP A 151 -7.58 19.39 -5.17
N GLU A 152 -6.47 19.51 -5.89
CA GLU A 152 -6.40 19.24 -7.33
C GLU A 152 -6.25 17.74 -7.67
N GLN A 153 -6.01 16.88 -6.67
CA GLN A 153 -5.89 15.45 -6.91
C GLN A 153 -7.24 14.81 -7.26
N GLU A 154 -7.19 13.90 -8.20
CA GLU A 154 -8.34 13.10 -8.61
C GLU A 154 -7.99 11.62 -8.59
N VAL A 155 -8.99 10.81 -8.32
CA VAL A 155 -8.91 9.35 -8.37
C VAL A 155 -9.76 8.86 -9.52
N ILE A 156 -9.19 8.00 -10.36
CA ILE A 156 -9.91 7.29 -11.41
C ILE A 156 -10.10 5.86 -10.97
N ILE A 157 -11.33 5.40 -10.93
CA ILE A 157 -11.69 4.02 -10.60
C ILE A 157 -12.25 3.38 -11.86
N ILE A 158 -11.69 2.22 -12.21
CA ILE A 158 -12.11 1.45 -13.38
C ILE A 158 -12.59 0.08 -12.88
N SER A 159 -13.84 -0.26 -13.17
CA SER A 159 -14.39 -1.57 -12.88
C SER A 159 -13.86 -2.63 -13.86
N GLN A 160 -13.99 -3.89 -13.49
CA GLN A 160 -13.61 -5.01 -14.36
C GLN A 160 -14.37 -4.98 -15.70
N ASN A 161 -15.60 -4.47 -15.71
CA ASN A 161 -16.41 -4.33 -16.91
C ASN A 161 -16.14 -3.04 -17.71
N GLY A 162 -15.10 -2.29 -17.34
CA GLY A 162 -14.69 -1.09 -18.05
C GLY A 162 -15.44 0.18 -17.69
N HIS A 163 -16.31 0.17 -16.69
CA HIS A 163 -16.93 1.38 -16.18
C HIS A 163 -15.89 2.24 -15.45
N THR A 164 -15.84 3.49 -15.78
CA THR A 164 -14.88 4.45 -15.24
C THR A 164 -15.60 5.57 -14.52
N ILE A 165 -15.16 5.88 -13.30
CA ILE A 165 -15.56 7.09 -12.58
C ILE A 165 -14.33 7.90 -12.21
N ARG A 166 -14.51 9.20 -12.16
CA ARG A 166 -13.50 10.19 -11.78
C ARG A 166 -14.00 10.96 -10.58
N LEU A 167 -13.21 10.98 -9.51
CA LEU A 167 -13.56 11.59 -8.23
C LEU A 167 -12.51 12.60 -7.84
N GLY A 168 -12.93 13.81 -7.50
CA GLY A 168 -12.10 14.75 -6.78
C GLY A 168 -11.96 14.36 -5.31
N LEU A 169 -10.95 14.90 -4.64
CA LEU A 169 -10.69 14.61 -3.23
C LEU A 169 -11.92 14.88 -2.34
N LYS A 170 -12.64 15.94 -2.63
CA LYS A 170 -13.88 16.35 -1.93
C LYS A 170 -15.03 15.36 -2.07
N ASP A 171 -15.02 14.53 -3.11
CA ASP A 171 -16.06 13.53 -3.39
C ASP A 171 -15.78 12.20 -2.64
N ILE A 172 -14.62 12.08 -2.00
CA ILE A 172 -14.22 10.91 -1.23
C ILE A 172 -14.32 11.26 0.25
N PRO A 173 -15.23 10.64 1.02
CA PRO A 173 -15.41 10.99 2.42
C PRO A 173 -14.17 10.67 3.25
N ALA A 174 -13.80 11.60 4.13
CA ALA A 174 -12.77 11.41 5.14
C ALA A 174 -13.40 10.74 6.36
N LEU A 175 -13.05 9.49 6.59
CA LEU A 175 -13.61 8.65 7.65
C LEU A 175 -12.51 8.02 8.50
N GLY A 176 -12.89 7.55 9.68
CA GLY A 176 -11.99 6.86 10.58
C GLY A 176 -11.61 5.46 10.11
N ARG A 177 -10.58 4.89 10.72
CA ARG A 177 -10.03 3.57 10.39
C ARG A 177 -11.06 2.44 10.54
N ALA A 178 -11.89 2.46 11.57
CA ALA A 178 -12.82 1.39 11.91
C ALA A 178 -14.18 1.54 11.20
N THR A 179 -14.18 2.00 9.95
CA THR A 179 -15.38 2.16 9.13
C THR A 179 -15.24 1.38 7.82
N GLN A 180 -16.39 0.99 7.26
CA GLN A 180 -16.43 0.31 5.96
C GLN A 180 -16.33 1.26 4.76
N GLY A 181 -16.48 2.57 4.99
CA GLY A 181 -16.61 3.54 3.92
C GLY A 181 -18.06 3.66 3.41
N VAL A 182 -18.20 4.37 2.30
CA VAL A 182 -19.47 4.54 1.61
C VAL A 182 -19.39 3.93 0.22
N ARG A 183 -20.53 3.62 -0.36
CA ARG A 183 -20.58 3.14 -1.74
C ARG A 183 -20.21 4.27 -2.70
N ILE A 184 -19.03 4.17 -3.30
CA ILE A 184 -18.50 5.13 -4.28
C ILE A 184 -18.91 4.73 -5.69
N MET A 185 -18.88 3.44 -6.00
CA MET A 185 -19.24 2.88 -7.29
C MET A 185 -20.24 1.76 -7.11
N ARG A 186 -21.34 1.80 -7.88
CA ARG A 186 -22.25 0.65 -7.95
C ARG A 186 -21.66 -0.39 -8.88
N MET A 187 -21.48 -1.58 -8.34
CA MET A 187 -21.07 -2.74 -9.14
C MET A 187 -22.35 -3.41 -9.63
N ASN A 188 -22.55 -3.47 -10.93
CA ASN A 188 -23.61 -4.29 -11.49
C ASN A 188 -23.17 -5.74 -11.34
N ASP A 189 -23.91 -6.49 -10.54
CA ASP A 189 -23.83 -7.94 -10.55
C ASP A 189 -24.23 -8.39 -11.95
N GLY A 190 -23.26 -8.96 -12.69
CA GLY A 190 -23.51 -9.50 -14.02
C GLY A 190 -24.31 -10.79 -13.95
#